data_ae841ce88510cf537f253408a77ffaed
#
_entry.id   ae841ce88510cf537f253408a77ffaed
#
_cell.length_a   1.000
_cell.length_b   1.000
_cell.length_c   1.000
_cell.angle_alpha   90.00
_cell.angle_beta   90.00
_cell.angle_gamma   90.00
#
_symmetry.space_group_name_H-M   'P 1'
#
loop_
_entity.id
_entity.type
_entity.pdbx_description
1 polymer ?
#
loop_
_entity_poly.entity_id
_entity_poly.type
_entity_poly.pdbx_seq_one_letter_code
_entity_poly.pdbx_strand_id
1 'polypeptide(L)'
;MTEITATGEKRLVLVTGRAHPQLAVDIATELEADLVHTDARTFANGEIYARFDESVRGSDAFVIQSHTYPINEWLMEQLIMVDALKRASAKRITVVAPFYPYARQDKKGRGREPISARLIADLFKAAGADRIMSVDLHAAQIGRAHV
;
A
#
# COMPACT_ATOMS: atom_id res chain seq x y z
N MET A 1 -8.92 41.46 1.43
CA MET A 1 -7.64 40.80 1.37
C MET A 1 -7.79 39.46 2.11
N THR A 2 -7.86 38.38 1.37
CA THR A 2 -7.94 37.03 1.96
C THR A 2 -6.51 36.60 2.15
N GLU A 3 -6.01 36.56 3.37
CA GLU A 3 -4.72 35.94 3.69
C GLU A 3 -4.83 34.44 3.37
N ILE A 4 -4.12 34.02 2.33
CA ILE A 4 -3.88 32.61 2.07
C ILE A 4 -2.75 32.20 3.01
N THR A 5 -3.09 31.79 4.21
CA THR A 5 -2.16 31.10 5.10
C THR A 5 -1.90 29.73 4.50
N ALA A 6 -0.83 29.61 3.74
CA ALA A 6 -0.29 28.32 3.35
C ALA A 6 0.34 27.65 4.60
N THR A 7 -0.49 27.09 5.46
CA THR A 7 -0.03 26.17 6.49
C THR A 7 0.45 24.94 5.78
N GLY A 8 1.78 24.77 5.69
CA GLY A 8 2.42 23.62 5.10
C GLY A 8 2.32 22.36 5.97
N GLU A 9 1.19 22.13 6.61
CA GLU A 9 0.91 20.89 7.31
C GLU A 9 0.74 19.76 6.29
N LYS A 10 1.67 18.82 6.33
CA LYS A 10 1.59 17.60 5.54
C LYS A 10 0.40 16.79 6.04
N ARG A 11 -0.68 16.75 5.28
CA ARG A 11 -1.84 15.93 5.61
C ARG A 11 -1.45 14.46 5.51
N LEU A 12 -1.43 13.77 6.65
CA LEU A 12 -1.27 12.34 6.75
C LEU A 12 -2.62 11.66 6.54
N VAL A 13 -2.68 10.73 5.60
CA VAL A 13 -3.89 9.98 5.27
C VAL A 13 -3.59 8.48 5.31
N LEU A 14 -4.42 7.74 6.01
CA LEU A 14 -4.40 6.28 5.99
C LEU A 14 -5.56 5.76 5.12
N VAL A 15 -5.30 4.75 4.33
CA VAL A 15 -6.31 3.96 3.61
C VAL A 15 -6.04 2.48 3.84
N THR A 16 -7.07 1.67 3.84
CA THR A 16 -6.94 0.23 4.10
C THR A 16 -7.65 -0.61 3.06
N GLY A 17 -7.05 -1.73 2.71
CA GLY A 17 -7.74 -2.81 2.04
C GLY A 17 -8.61 -3.63 2.98
N ARG A 18 -9.24 -4.67 2.44
CA ARG A 18 -10.28 -5.48 3.12
C ARG A 18 -9.73 -6.66 3.93
N ALA A 19 -8.43 -6.98 3.82
CA ALA A 19 -7.88 -8.16 4.49
C ALA A 19 -7.95 -8.07 6.02
N HIS A 20 -7.66 -6.88 6.58
CA HIS A 20 -7.68 -6.65 8.02
C HIS A 20 -7.93 -5.18 8.34
N PRO A 21 -9.17 -4.68 8.15
CA PRO A 21 -9.49 -3.26 8.34
C PRO A 21 -9.24 -2.76 9.77
N GLN A 22 -9.43 -3.61 10.77
CA GLN A 22 -9.25 -3.23 12.17
C GLN A 22 -7.83 -2.74 12.48
N LEU A 23 -6.81 -3.34 11.86
CA LEU A 23 -5.43 -2.89 12.03
C LEU A 23 -5.27 -1.41 11.63
N ALA A 24 -5.88 -1.00 10.53
CA ALA A 24 -5.81 0.38 10.09
C ALA A 24 -6.57 1.33 11.02
N VAL A 25 -7.70 0.90 11.56
CA VAL A 25 -8.45 1.66 12.58
C VAL A 25 -7.59 1.86 13.83
N ASP A 26 -6.93 0.82 14.30
CA ASP A 26 -6.08 0.88 15.49
C ASP A 26 -4.88 1.81 15.25
N ILE A 27 -4.24 1.73 14.09
CA ILE A 27 -3.14 2.62 13.72
C ILE A 27 -3.62 4.08 13.63
N ALA A 28 -4.76 4.32 12.99
CA ALA A 28 -5.33 5.66 12.85
C ALA A 28 -5.64 6.28 14.23
N THR A 29 -6.18 5.47 15.12
CA THR A 29 -6.49 5.90 16.50
C THR A 29 -5.23 6.26 17.27
N GLU A 30 -4.20 5.42 17.19
CA GLU A 30 -2.92 5.64 17.89
C GLU A 30 -2.18 6.88 17.38
N LEU A 31 -2.26 7.14 16.07
CA LEU A 31 -1.60 8.27 15.43
C LEU A 31 -2.47 9.54 15.40
N GLU A 32 -3.72 9.47 15.84
CA GLU A 32 -4.70 10.55 15.66
C GLU A 32 -4.75 11.04 14.20
N ALA A 33 -4.69 10.07 13.26
CA ALA A 33 -4.62 10.33 11.82
C ALA A 33 -5.96 10.06 11.13
N ASP A 34 -6.17 10.71 9.98
CA ASP A 34 -7.34 10.49 9.16
C ASP A 34 -7.30 9.09 8.51
N LEU A 35 -8.36 8.31 8.70
CA LEU A 35 -8.61 7.08 7.95
C LEU A 35 -9.69 7.35 6.90
N VAL A 36 -9.26 7.46 5.65
CA VAL A 36 -10.18 7.69 4.52
C VAL A 36 -10.81 6.38 4.09
N HIS A 37 -12.13 6.38 3.99
CA HIS A 37 -12.89 5.21 3.58
C HIS A 37 -12.58 4.83 2.13
N THR A 38 -12.35 3.52 1.92
CA THR A 38 -12.17 2.92 0.61
C THR A 38 -13.40 2.09 0.26
N ASP A 39 -14.12 2.48 -0.79
CA ASP A 39 -15.13 1.61 -1.41
C ASP A 39 -14.38 0.57 -2.26
N ALA A 40 -14.25 -0.62 -1.73
CA ALA A 40 -13.57 -1.74 -2.39
C ALA A 40 -14.51 -2.93 -2.51
N ARG A 41 -14.51 -3.56 -3.69
CA ARG A 41 -15.38 -4.71 -3.97
C ARG A 41 -14.75 -5.63 -5.02
N THR A 42 -15.20 -6.86 -5.04
CA THR A 42 -14.83 -7.87 -6.03
C THR A 42 -16.03 -8.14 -6.94
N PHE A 43 -15.82 -8.04 -8.26
CA PHE A 43 -16.82 -8.41 -9.23
C PHE A 43 -16.98 -9.93 -9.34
N ALA A 44 -18.06 -10.39 -9.99
CA ALA A 44 -18.36 -11.81 -10.11
C ALA A 44 -17.25 -12.63 -10.81
N ASN A 45 -16.48 -12.00 -11.68
CA ASN A 45 -15.34 -12.63 -12.36
C ASN A 45 -14.02 -12.59 -11.55
N GLY A 46 -14.05 -12.01 -10.34
CA GLY A 46 -12.87 -11.90 -9.47
C GLY A 46 -12.07 -10.61 -9.61
N GLU A 47 -12.40 -9.74 -10.55
CA GLU A 47 -11.76 -8.42 -10.66
C GLU A 47 -12.08 -7.55 -9.45
N ILE A 48 -11.12 -6.75 -9.04
CA ILE A 48 -11.23 -5.88 -7.87
C ILE A 48 -11.39 -4.43 -8.32
N TYR A 49 -12.29 -3.72 -7.66
CA TYR A 49 -12.50 -2.28 -7.79
C TYR A 49 -12.18 -1.60 -6.48
N ALA A 50 -11.55 -0.43 -6.53
CA ALA A 50 -11.33 0.41 -5.37
C ALA A 50 -11.49 1.89 -5.70
N ARG A 51 -12.10 2.65 -4.78
CA ARG A 51 -12.30 4.09 -4.86
C ARG A 51 -12.24 4.71 -3.47
N PHE A 52 -11.68 5.90 -3.35
CA PHE A 52 -11.69 6.67 -2.10
C PHE A 52 -12.88 7.64 -2.10
N ASP A 53 -13.56 7.74 -0.96
CA ASP A 53 -14.75 8.60 -0.83
C ASP A 53 -14.39 10.07 -0.56
N GLU A 54 -13.15 10.33 -0.13
CA GLU A 54 -12.66 11.67 0.16
C GLU A 54 -11.43 12.01 -0.70
N SER A 55 -11.16 13.30 -0.84
CA SER A 55 -9.98 13.78 -1.55
C SER A 55 -8.70 13.41 -0.80
N VAL A 56 -7.77 12.81 -1.52
CA VAL A 56 -6.41 12.47 -1.05
C VAL A 56 -5.33 13.33 -1.72
N ARG A 57 -5.76 14.36 -2.46
CA ARG A 57 -4.85 15.23 -3.20
C ARG A 57 -3.83 15.88 -2.27
N GLY A 58 -2.57 15.82 -2.66
CA GLY A 58 -1.46 16.45 -1.94
C GLY A 58 -1.09 15.79 -0.61
N SER A 59 -1.75 14.71 -0.23
CA SER A 59 -1.49 14.01 1.04
C SER A 59 -0.24 13.13 1.00
N ASP A 60 0.28 12.84 2.18
CA ASP A 60 1.20 11.73 2.44
C ASP A 60 0.34 10.51 2.81
N ALA A 61 0.14 9.63 1.85
CA ALA A 61 -0.82 8.53 1.93
C ALA A 61 -0.14 7.20 2.27
N PHE A 62 -0.71 6.48 3.22
CA PHE A 62 -0.26 5.15 3.65
C PHE A 62 -1.34 4.12 3.33
N VAL A 63 -1.00 3.14 2.52
CA VAL A 63 -1.90 2.06 2.08
C VAL A 63 -1.64 0.82 2.90
N ILE A 64 -2.52 0.52 3.83
CA ILE A 64 -2.36 -0.60 4.78
C ILE A 64 -3.12 -1.82 4.25
N GLN A 65 -2.41 -2.93 4.09
CA GLN A 65 -3.00 -4.21 3.72
C GLN A 65 -2.21 -5.35 4.32
N SER A 66 -2.90 -6.23 5.01
CA SER A 66 -2.33 -7.50 5.47
C SER A 66 -2.38 -8.53 4.34
N HIS A 67 -1.30 -9.30 4.16
CA HIS A 67 -1.20 -10.30 3.10
C HIS A 67 -1.37 -11.71 3.68
N THR A 68 -2.57 -11.96 4.20
CA THR A 68 -3.02 -13.29 4.63
C THR A 68 -3.61 -14.07 3.45
N TYR A 69 -4.09 -15.28 3.67
CA TYR A 69 -4.81 -16.02 2.64
C TYR A 69 -6.15 -15.32 2.30
N PRO A 70 -6.53 -15.19 1.04
CA PRO A 70 -5.80 -15.50 -0.21
C PRO A 70 -4.87 -14.33 -0.61
N ILE A 71 -3.59 -14.60 -0.58
CA ILE A 71 -2.53 -13.55 -0.65
C ILE A 71 -2.55 -12.75 -1.96
N ASN A 72 -2.82 -13.39 -3.08
CA ASN A 72 -2.81 -12.73 -4.40
C ASN A 72 -3.97 -11.75 -4.57
N GLU A 73 -5.10 -12.02 -3.94
CA GLU A 73 -6.25 -11.13 -3.95
C GLU A 73 -5.92 -9.82 -3.21
N TRP A 74 -5.36 -9.93 -2.03
CA TRP A 74 -5.00 -8.78 -1.21
C TRP A 74 -3.83 -7.98 -1.81
N LEU A 75 -2.89 -8.67 -2.45
CA LEU A 75 -1.81 -8.02 -3.17
C LEU A 75 -2.35 -7.20 -4.34
N MET A 76 -3.23 -7.78 -5.16
CA MET A 76 -3.83 -7.07 -6.28
C MET A 76 -4.67 -5.89 -5.82
N GLU A 77 -5.44 -6.05 -4.74
CA GLU A 77 -6.22 -4.96 -4.17
C GLU A 77 -5.33 -3.80 -3.74
N GLN A 78 -4.22 -4.08 -3.08
CA GLN A 78 -3.28 -3.04 -2.65
C GLN A 78 -2.62 -2.33 -3.84
N LEU A 79 -2.25 -3.05 -4.90
CA LEU A 79 -1.74 -2.46 -6.14
C LEU A 79 -2.76 -1.51 -6.79
N ILE A 80 -4.02 -1.91 -6.84
CA ILE A 80 -5.12 -1.09 -7.37
C ILE A 80 -5.32 0.17 -6.54
N MET A 81 -5.26 0.06 -5.21
CA MET A 81 -5.35 1.21 -4.31
C MET A 81 -4.18 2.18 -4.49
N VAL A 82 -2.97 1.69 -4.70
CA VAL A 82 -1.78 2.53 -4.99
C VAL A 82 -1.99 3.30 -6.30
N ASP A 83 -2.46 2.64 -7.35
CA ASP A 83 -2.76 3.30 -8.63
C ASP A 83 -3.86 4.37 -8.45
N ALA A 84 -4.90 4.07 -7.69
CA ALA A 84 -5.96 5.04 -7.41
C ALA A 84 -5.44 6.28 -6.66
N LEU A 85 -4.56 6.12 -5.68
CA LEU A 85 -3.92 7.23 -4.96
C LEU A 85 -3.06 8.08 -5.89
N LYS A 86 -2.30 7.46 -6.77
CA LYS A 86 -1.47 8.15 -7.76
C LYS A 86 -2.33 9.01 -8.67
N ARG A 87 -3.40 8.45 -9.23
CA ARG A 87 -4.34 9.16 -10.10
C ARG A 87 -5.11 10.26 -9.38
N ALA A 88 -5.37 10.08 -8.08
CA ALA A 88 -5.98 11.09 -7.23
C ALA A 88 -5.00 12.17 -6.75
N SER A 89 -3.76 12.17 -7.24
CA SER A 89 -2.72 13.15 -6.95
C SER A 89 -2.26 13.21 -5.49
N ALA A 90 -2.20 12.07 -4.82
CA ALA A 90 -1.48 11.96 -3.55
C ALA A 90 -0.02 12.40 -3.78
N LYS A 91 0.55 13.13 -2.83
CA LYS A 91 1.92 13.65 -2.97
C LYS A 91 2.98 12.58 -2.80
N ARG A 92 2.75 11.67 -1.86
CA ARG A 92 3.61 10.54 -1.54
C ARG A 92 2.76 9.33 -1.20
N ILE A 93 3.18 8.16 -1.63
CA ILE A 93 2.47 6.91 -1.39
C ILE A 93 3.42 5.92 -0.75
N THR A 94 3.07 5.49 0.46
CA THR A 94 3.78 4.44 1.20
C THR A 94 2.89 3.22 1.28
N VAL A 95 3.37 2.09 0.75
CA VAL A 95 2.75 0.79 0.95
C VAL A 95 3.12 0.27 2.34
N VAL A 96 2.11 -0.10 3.12
CA VAL A 96 2.31 -0.75 4.42
C VAL A 96 1.87 -2.21 4.30
N ALA A 97 2.84 -3.10 4.34
CA ALA A 97 2.66 -4.54 4.25
C ALA A 97 3.30 -5.18 5.48
N PRO A 98 2.58 -5.33 6.61
CA PRO A 98 3.14 -5.87 7.85
C PRO A 98 3.88 -7.19 7.66
N PHE A 99 3.29 -8.11 6.89
CA PHE A 99 3.97 -9.26 6.30
C PHE A 99 4.20 -8.97 4.82
N TYR A 100 5.46 -9.03 4.36
CA TYR A 100 5.78 -8.79 2.96
C TYR A 100 5.40 -10.01 2.11
N PRO A 101 4.51 -9.85 1.11
CA PRO A 101 4.06 -10.99 0.32
C PRO A 101 5.21 -11.56 -0.52
N TYR A 102 5.25 -12.89 -0.64
CA TYR A 102 6.33 -13.61 -1.33
C TYR A 102 7.74 -13.42 -0.74
N ALA A 103 7.85 -13.00 0.52
CA ALA A 103 9.11 -12.73 1.18
C ALA A 103 10.11 -13.90 1.14
N ARG A 104 9.61 -15.15 1.15
CA ARG A 104 10.44 -16.36 1.10
C ARG A 104 11.07 -16.61 -0.27
N GLN A 105 10.57 -15.97 -1.32
CA GLN A 105 11.08 -16.09 -2.68
C GLN A 105 12.01 -14.92 -3.02
N ASP A 106 13.01 -14.72 -2.18
CA ASP A 106 13.96 -13.60 -2.24
C ASP A 106 15.25 -13.91 -3.00
N LYS A 107 15.46 -15.17 -3.36
CA LYS A 107 16.63 -15.65 -4.11
C LYS A 107 16.28 -16.85 -4.97
N LYS A 108 17.13 -17.11 -5.97
CA LYS A 108 17.04 -18.32 -6.76
C LYS A 108 17.70 -19.48 -6.01
N GLY A 109 16.98 -20.57 -5.81
CA GLY A 109 17.51 -21.84 -5.32
C GLY A 109 18.06 -22.72 -6.45
N ARG A 110 17.46 -22.57 -7.64
CA ARG A 110 17.84 -23.31 -8.86
C ARG A 110 17.79 -22.39 -10.08
N GLY A 111 18.36 -22.82 -11.19
CA GLY A 111 18.23 -22.13 -12.47
C GLY A 111 16.78 -22.04 -12.93
N ARG A 112 16.43 -20.97 -13.63
CA ARG A 112 15.10 -20.71 -14.22
C ARG A 112 13.98 -20.46 -13.21
N GLU A 113 14.28 -20.24 -11.94
CA GLU A 113 13.32 -19.79 -10.92
C GLU A 113 13.15 -18.29 -10.95
N PRO A 114 11.96 -17.78 -10.59
CA PRO A 114 11.75 -16.35 -10.40
C PRO A 114 12.39 -15.87 -9.09
N ILE A 115 12.46 -14.55 -8.94
CA ILE A 115 12.67 -13.87 -7.65
C ILE A 115 11.41 -13.08 -7.36
N SER A 116 10.39 -13.75 -6.84
CA SER A 116 9.05 -13.17 -6.71
C SER A 116 9.01 -12.02 -5.72
N ALA A 117 9.83 -12.04 -4.66
CA ALA A 117 9.94 -10.93 -3.73
C ALA A 117 10.36 -9.63 -4.43
N ARG A 118 11.30 -9.71 -5.38
CA ARG A 118 11.72 -8.57 -6.20
C ARG A 118 10.63 -8.12 -7.17
N LEU A 119 9.96 -9.07 -7.81
CA LEU A 119 8.84 -8.78 -8.70
C LEU A 119 7.76 -7.97 -7.99
N ILE A 120 7.40 -8.33 -6.75
CA ILE A 120 6.41 -7.61 -5.97
C ILE A 120 6.84 -6.17 -5.70
N ALA A 121 8.09 -5.94 -5.34
CA ALA A 121 8.63 -4.60 -5.14
C ALA A 121 8.55 -3.76 -6.43
N ASP A 122 8.91 -4.35 -7.56
CA ASP A 122 8.85 -3.69 -8.86
C ASP A 122 7.40 -3.36 -9.27
N LEU A 123 6.44 -4.23 -8.95
CA LEU A 123 5.01 -3.98 -9.19
C LEU A 123 4.49 -2.80 -8.36
N PHE A 124 4.82 -2.72 -7.08
CA PHE A 124 4.42 -1.58 -6.24
C PHE A 124 5.02 -0.28 -6.76
N LYS A 125 6.29 -0.29 -7.14
CA LYS A 125 6.94 0.87 -7.75
C LYS A 125 6.26 1.28 -9.05
N ALA A 126 5.97 0.33 -9.94
CA ALA A 126 5.29 0.59 -11.21
C ALA A 126 3.88 1.15 -11.00
N ALA A 127 3.14 0.69 -9.98
CA ALA A 127 1.83 1.21 -9.63
C ALA A 127 1.88 2.66 -9.12
N GLY A 128 3.01 3.10 -8.57
CA GLY A 128 3.23 4.47 -8.12
C GLY A 128 3.64 4.63 -6.65
N ALA A 129 3.97 3.55 -5.96
CA ALA A 129 4.48 3.63 -4.60
C ALA A 129 5.88 4.26 -4.58
N ASP A 130 6.08 5.17 -3.62
CA ASP A 130 7.37 5.80 -3.36
C ASP A 130 8.18 5.01 -2.33
N ARG A 131 7.50 4.33 -1.41
CA ARG A 131 8.12 3.54 -0.34
C ARG A 131 7.29 2.33 0.02
N ILE A 132 7.97 1.32 0.55
CA ILE A 132 7.34 0.15 1.16
C ILE A 132 7.83 0.05 2.62
N MET A 133 6.87 -0.11 3.52
CA MET A 133 7.10 -0.36 4.93
C MET A 133 6.63 -1.77 5.27
N SER A 134 7.48 -2.56 5.88
CA SER A 134 7.16 -3.90 6.35
C SER A 134 7.70 -4.13 7.76
N VAL A 135 7.03 -4.98 8.52
CA VAL A 135 7.44 -5.34 9.87
C VAL A 135 8.16 -6.68 9.87
N ASP A 136 7.62 -7.65 9.12
CA ASP A 136 8.13 -9.01 9.07
C ASP A 136 8.62 -9.37 7.66
N LEU A 137 9.92 -9.62 7.58
CA LEU A 137 10.63 -10.03 6.37
C LEU A 137 11.30 -11.38 6.61
N HIS A 138 11.34 -12.23 5.58
CA HIS A 138 11.99 -13.54 5.68
C HIS A 138 13.50 -13.44 5.87
N ALA A 139 14.15 -12.47 5.20
CA ALA A 139 15.58 -12.24 5.29
C ALA A 139 15.94 -10.77 5.04
N ALA A 140 17.07 -10.34 5.61
CA ALA A 140 17.60 -8.98 5.46
C ALA A 140 17.93 -8.59 4.00
N GLN A 141 18.01 -9.56 3.09
CA GLN A 141 18.31 -9.33 1.68
C GLN A 141 17.23 -8.55 0.94
N ILE A 142 15.97 -8.63 1.38
CA ILE A 142 14.87 -7.89 0.76
C ILE A 142 15.06 -6.39 0.95
N GLY A 143 15.60 -5.95 2.09
CA GLY A 143 15.90 -4.54 2.36
C GLY A 143 16.92 -3.92 1.40
N ARG A 144 17.75 -4.72 0.74
CA ARG A 144 18.73 -4.27 -0.27
C ARG A 144 18.16 -4.16 -1.69
N ALA A 145 16.97 -4.67 -1.93
CA ALA A 145 16.31 -4.62 -3.24
C ALA A 145 15.64 -3.26 -3.51
N HIS A 146 15.70 -2.33 -2.56
CA HIS A 146 15.01 -1.04 -2.61
C HIS A 146 15.93 0.18 -2.78
N VAL A 147 17.17 -0.05 -3.17
CA VAL A 147 18.13 1.03 -3.48
C VAL A 147 18.20 1.26 -4.97
#